data_d9d526e78aaf89da55c7e4c2a0aaac81
#
_entry.id   d9d526e78aaf89da55c7e4c2a0aaac81
#
_cell.length_a   1.000
_cell.length_b   1.000
_cell.length_c   1.000
_cell.angle_alpha   90.00
_cell.angle_beta   90.00
_cell.angle_gamma   90.00
#
_symmetry.space_group_name_H-M   'P 1'
#
loop_
_entity.id
_entity.type
_entity.pdbx_description
1 polymer ?
#
loop_
_entity_poly.entity_id
_entity_poly.type
_entity_poly.pdbx_seq_one_letter_code
_entity_poly.pdbx_strand_id
1 'polypeptide(L)'
;MITRQEAIAELTATGMPLELETVVVHGHPLRVYKNAPDSLRDVWLQAAQHNDATYFVYEDVAVTYAEAHRRVVSVAAWLTSQGVKKGDRVALGMRNYPEWAIAYWATQCI
;
A
#
# COMPACT_ATOMS: atom_id res chain seq x y z
N MET A 1 3.70 34.03 4.32
CA MET A 1 2.99 32.84 3.80
C MET A 1 4.01 32.06 2.98
N ILE A 2 4.26 30.79 3.31
CA ILE A 2 5.23 29.96 2.59
C ILE A 2 4.67 29.62 1.19
N THR A 3 5.48 29.70 0.16
CA THR A 3 5.10 29.29 -1.19
C THR A 3 5.11 27.76 -1.32
N ARG A 4 4.43 27.22 -2.33
CA ARG A 4 4.47 25.77 -2.63
C ARG A 4 5.90 25.25 -2.86
N GLN A 5 6.74 26.04 -3.53
CA GLN A 5 8.12 25.65 -3.82
C GLN A 5 8.97 25.58 -2.54
N GLU A 6 8.82 26.57 -1.66
CA GLU A 6 9.51 26.59 -0.35
C GLU A 6 9.05 25.42 0.52
N ALA A 7 7.75 25.13 0.56
CA ALA A 7 7.23 23.98 1.31
C ALA A 7 7.76 22.64 0.77
N ILE A 8 7.82 22.46 -0.55
CA ILE A 8 8.40 21.25 -1.15
C ILE A 8 9.87 21.13 -0.80
N ALA A 9 10.64 22.22 -0.93
CA ALA A 9 12.07 22.22 -0.63
C ALA A 9 12.35 21.87 0.84
N GLU A 10 11.55 22.41 1.76
CA GLU A 10 11.67 22.14 3.19
C GLU A 10 11.34 20.67 3.51
N LEU A 11 10.20 20.15 3.00
CA LEU A 11 9.76 18.78 3.29
C LEU A 11 10.64 17.70 2.67
N THR A 12 11.34 18.01 1.57
CA THR A 12 12.21 17.05 0.84
C THR A 12 13.69 17.23 1.14
N ALA A 13 14.04 18.13 2.07
CA ALA A 13 15.43 18.35 2.48
C ALA A 13 16.01 17.13 3.20
N THR A 14 17.34 17.06 3.26
CA THR A 14 18.07 15.99 3.97
C THR A 14 17.64 15.89 5.44
N GLY A 15 17.31 14.69 5.88
CA GLY A 15 16.83 14.41 7.24
C GLY A 15 15.34 14.63 7.45
N MET A 16 14.62 15.10 6.45
CA MET A 16 13.17 15.27 6.53
C MET A 16 12.42 13.98 6.12
N PRO A 17 11.15 13.80 6.57
CA PRO A 17 10.39 12.58 6.29
C PRO A 17 10.23 12.23 4.80
N LEU A 18 10.19 13.25 3.94
CA LEU A 18 10.06 13.11 2.49
C LEU A 18 11.38 13.36 1.75
N GLU A 19 12.53 13.14 2.43
CA GLU A 19 13.85 13.25 1.80
C GLU A 19 13.91 12.49 0.48
N LEU A 20 14.46 13.15 -0.55
CA LEU A 20 14.61 12.57 -1.89
C LEU A 20 16.04 12.06 -2.10
N GLU A 21 16.14 10.92 -2.77
CA GLU A 21 17.41 10.41 -3.31
C GLU A 21 17.26 10.01 -4.78
N THR A 22 18.39 9.82 -5.46
CA THR A 22 18.39 9.30 -6.83
C THR A 22 18.88 7.87 -6.82
N VAL A 23 18.03 6.97 -7.34
CA VAL A 23 18.35 5.54 -7.51
C VAL A 23 18.26 5.16 -8.99
N VAL A 24 19.00 4.12 -9.39
CA VAL A 24 18.94 3.59 -10.74
C VAL A 24 17.98 2.40 -10.78
N VAL A 25 16.87 2.54 -11.52
CA VAL A 25 15.88 1.49 -11.71
C VAL A 25 15.82 1.12 -13.19
N HIS A 26 16.08 -0.15 -13.50
CA HIS A 26 16.15 -0.63 -14.89
C HIS A 26 17.06 0.20 -15.82
N GLY A 27 18.18 0.69 -15.28
CA GLY A 27 19.15 1.51 -16.04
C GLY A 27 18.81 2.99 -16.13
N HIS A 28 17.70 3.46 -15.53
CA HIS A 28 17.27 4.85 -15.55
C HIS A 28 17.40 5.49 -14.16
N PRO A 29 18.01 6.70 -14.04
CA PRO A 29 18.05 7.43 -12.79
C PRO A 29 16.65 7.99 -12.48
N LEU A 30 16.12 7.64 -11.30
CA LEU A 30 14.84 8.11 -10.81
C LEU A 30 15.00 8.77 -9.45
N ARG A 31 14.28 9.86 -9.23
CA ARG A 31 14.14 10.47 -7.89
C ARG A 31 13.06 9.74 -7.12
N VAL A 32 13.40 9.24 -5.95
CA VAL A 32 12.51 8.48 -5.06
C VAL A 32 12.55 9.07 -3.66
N TYR A 33 11.55 8.76 -2.85
CA TYR A 33 11.60 9.05 -1.43
C TYR A 33 12.49 8.02 -0.73
N LYS A 34 13.56 8.51 -0.09
CA LYS A 34 14.57 7.68 0.60
C LYS A 34 13.98 6.80 1.70
N ASN A 35 12.96 7.31 2.40
CA ASN A 35 12.32 6.63 3.53
C ASN A 35 10.99 5.95 3.12
N ALA A 36 10.77 5.72 1.81
CA ALA A 36 9.59 4.99 1.37
C ALA A 36 9.65 3.52 1.82
N PRO A 37 8.51 2.91 2.16
CA PRO A 37 8.44 1.46 2.34
C PRO A 37 8.92 0.71 1.11
N ASP A 38 9.60 -0.41 1.29
CA ASP A 38 10.18 -1.19 0.20
C ASP A 38 9.14 -1.82 -0.73
N SER A 39 7.93 -2.03 -0.23
CA SER A 39 6.83 -2.64 -0.98
C SER A 39 5.45 -2.19 -0.50
N LEU A 40 4.43 -2.39 -1.35
CA LEU A 40 3.03 -2.20 -0.95
C LEU A 40 2.59 -3.19 0.13
N ARG A 41 3.24 -4.36 0.21
CA ARG A 41 3.05 -5.29 1.31
C ARG A 41 3.44 -4.65 2.64
N ASP A 42 4.57 -3.95 2.70
CA ASP A 42 5.03 -3.29 3.92
C ASP A 42 4.09 -2.15 4.32
N VAL A 43 3.59 -1.39 3.35
CA VAL A 43 2.54 -0.39 3.58
C VAL A 43 1.31 -1.02 4.23
N TRP A 44 0.84 -2.15 3.70
CA TRP A 44 -0.32 -2.85 4.25
C TRP A 44 -0.06 -3.40 5.66
N LEU A 45 1.11 -4.00 5.90
CA LEU A 45 1.47 -4.54 7.22
C LEU A 45 1.58 -3.44 8.29
N GLN A 46 2.07 -2.26 7.92
CA GLN A 46 2.07 -1.08 8.79
C GLN A 46 0.63 -0.60 9.08
N ALA A 47 -0.20 -0.50 8.04
CA ALA A 47 -1.60 -0.09 8.18
C ALA A 47 -2.39 -1.07 9.05
N ALA A 48 -2.16 -2.37 8.94
CA ALA A 48 -2.83 -3.40 9.75
C ALA A 48 -2.61 -3.25 11.26
N GLN A 49 -1.55 -2.52 11.69
CA GLN A 49 -1.28 -2.23 13.10
C GLN A 49 -2.32 -1.30 13.75
N HIS A 50 -3.15 -0.63 12.96
CA HIS A 50 -4.27 0.18 13.47
C HIS A 50 -5.40 -0.67 14.09
N ASN A 51 -5.34 -1.99 14.00
CA ASN A 51 -6.19 -2.99 14.69
C ASN A 51 -7.69 -2.64 14.64
N ASP A 52 -8.24 -2.10 15.73
CA ASP A 52 -9.67 -1.85 15.90
C ASP A 52 -10.16 -0.54 15.27
N ALA A 53 -9.24 0.27 14.73
CA ALA A 53 -9.64 1.46 13.97
C ALA A 53 -10.43 1.05 12.71
N THR A 54 -11.39 1.87 12.33
CA THR A 54 -12.18 1.63 11.12
C THR A 54 -11.31 1.81 9.88
N TYR A 55 -11.22 0.78 9.05
CA TYR A 55 -10.54 0.83 7.77
C TYR A 55 -11.43 1.41 6.67
N PHE A 56 -12.65 0.89 6.55
CA PHE A 56 -13.66 1.45 5.65
C PHE A 56 -15.08 1.26 6.19
N VAL A 57 -16.00 2.07 5.67
CA VAL A 57 -17.43 1.93 5.88
C VAL A 57 -18.09 1.74 4.51
N TYR A 58 -18.96 0.76 4.42
CA TYR A 58 -19.78 0.53 3.26
C TYR A 58 -21.24 0.32 3.72
N GLU A 59 -22.13 1.21 3.27
CA GLU A 59 -23.50 1.27 3.79
C GLU A 59 -23.50 1.34 5.32
N ASP A 60 -24.13 0.41 6.02
CA ASP A 60 -24.21 0.37 7.48
C ASP A 60 -23.13 -0.51 8.12
N VAL A 61 -22.17 -1.02 7.34
CA VAL A 61 -21.11 -1.92 7.82
C VAL A 61 -19.78 -1.21 7.91
N ALA A 62 -19.25 -1.11 9.12
CA ALA A 62 -17.87 -0.68 9.36
C ALA A 62 -16.96 -1.91 9.50
N VAL A 63 -15.85 -1.91 8.79
CA VAL A 63 -14.83 -2.96 8.85
C VAL A 63 -13.55 -2.37 9.43
N THR A 64 -13.01 -3.02 10.47
CA THR A 64 -11.75 -2.62 11.10
C THR A 64 -10.53 -3.07 10.29
N TYR A 65 -9.37 -2.46 10.57
CA TYR A 65 -8.09 -2.92 10.00
C TYR A 65 -7.81 -4.38 10.34
N ALA A 66 -8.07 -4.82 11.58
CA ALA A 66 -7.89 -6.20 11.99
C ALA A 66 -8.76 -7.18 11.18
N GLU A 67 -10.04 -6.84 10.98
CA GLU A 67 -10.95 -7.67 10.17
C GLU A 67 -10.53 -7.67 8.70
N ALA A 68 -10.21 -6.50 8.13
CA ALA A 68 -9.72 -6.38 6.76
C ALA A 68 -8.43 -7.21 6.57
N HIS A 69 -7.50 -7.16 7.53
CA HIS A 69 -6.26 -7.94 7.48
C HIS A 69 -6.52 -9.45 7.46
N ARG A 70 -7.42 -9.95 8.32
CA ARG A 70 -7.80 -11.38 8.27
C ARG A 70 -8.34 -11.81 6.92
N ARG A 71 -9.21 -10.98 6.31
CA ARG A 71 -9.76 -11.23 4.96
C ARG A 71 -8.67 -11.21 3.89
N VAL A 72 -7.76 -10.22 3.94
CA VAL A 72 -6.61 -10.13 3.02
C VAL A 72 -5.73 -11.38 3.11
N VAL A 73 -5.37 -11.81 4.32
CA VAL A 73 -4.56 -13.02 4.53
C VAL A 73 -5.25 -14.26 3.96
N SER A 74 -6.56 -14.40 4.19
CA SER A 74 -7.35 -15.52 3.66
C SER A 74 -7.36 -15.57 2.14
N VAL A 75 -7.58 -14.43 1.48
CA VAL A 75 -7.57 -14.34 0.00
C VAL A 75 -6.17 -14.55 -0.56
N ALA A 76 -5.12 -14.00 0.07
CA ALA A 76 -3.74 -14.21 -0.33
C ALA A 76 -3.34 -15.69 -0.25
N ALA A 77 -3.72 -16.37 0.83
CA ALA A 77 -3.48 -17.81 0.99
C ALA A 77 -4.19 -18.61 -0.09
N TRP A 78 -5.44 -18.27 -0.41
CA TRP A 78 -6.17 -18.92 -1.50
C TRP A 78 -5.49 -18.70 -2.85
N LEU A 79 -5.13 -17.46 -3.20
CA LEU A 79 -4.42 -17.16 -4.45
C LEU A 79 -3.12 -17.95 -4.56
N THR A 80 -2.34 -18.01 -3.48
CA THR A 80 -1.11 -18.81 -3.43
C THR A 80 -1.39 -20.30 -3.65
N SER A 81 -2.47 -20.84 -3.09
CA SER A 81 -2.88 -22.24 -3.31
C SER A 81 -3.28 -22.52 -4.76
N GLN A 82 -3.73 -21.49 -5.51
CA GLN A 82 -4.00 -21.58 -6.94
C GLN A 82 -2.74 -21.39 -7.82
N GLY A 83 -1.56 -21.28 -7.21
CA GLY A 83 -0.29 -21.16 -7.91
C GLY A 83 0.15 -19.72 -8.24
N VAL A 84 -0.61 -18.70 -7.79
CA VAL A 84 -0.20 -17.29 -7.95
C VAL A 84 1.03 -17.00 -7.11
N LYS A 85 2.01 -16.35 -7.70
CA LYS A 85 3.32 -16.04 -7.10
C LYS A 85 3.78 -14.64 -7.47
N LYS A 86 4.83 -14.17 -6.80
CA LYS A 86 5.45 -12.87 -7.08
C LYS A 86 5.81 -12.74 -8.58
N GLY A 87 5.39 -11.63 -9.16
CA GLY A 87 5.59 -11.31 -10.58
C GLY A 87 4.41 -11.66 -11.48
N ASP A 88 3.45 -12.46 -10.99
CA ASP A 88 2.23 -12.75 -11.75
C ASP A 88 1.31 -11.51 -11.80
N ARG A 89 0.50 -11.44 -12.85
CA ARG A 89 -0.48 -10.38 -13.05
C ARG A 89 -1.85 -10.90 -12.69
N VAL A 90 -2.50 -10.23 -11.73
CA VAL A 90 -3.88 -10.53 -11.32
C VAL A 90 -4.79 -9.40 -11.78
N ALA A 91 -5.79 -9.71 -12.61
CA ALA A 91 -6.80 -8.76 -13.02
C ALA A 91 -7.99 -8.76 -12.05
N LEU A 92 -8.40 -7.58 -11.60
CA LEU A 92 -9.54 -7.40 -10.70
C LEU A 92 -10.70 -6.72 -11.46
N GLY A 93 -11.63 -7.52 -11.97
CA GLY A 93 -12.84 -7.07 -12.66
C GLY A 93 -14.02 -6.92 -11.70
N MET A 94 -13.96 -5.98 -10.78
CA MET A 94 -14.96 -5.81 -9.71
C MET A 94 -15.49 -4.36 -9.67
N ARG A 95 -16.69 -4.16 -9.11
CA ARG A 95 -17.17 -2.84 -8.72
C ARG A 95 -16.41 -2.36 -7.46
N ASN A 96 -16.58 -1.07 -7.10
CA ASN A 96 -16.01 -0.47 -5.88
C ASN A 96 -16.74 -0.95 -4.62
N TYR A 97 -16.76 -2.25 -4.40
CA TYR A 97 -17.21 -2.88 -3.18
C TYR A 97 -16.00 -3.11 -2.23
N PRO A 98 -16.25 -3.34 -0.95
CA PRO A 98 -15.20 -3.68 0.02
C PRO A 98 -14.28 -4.82 -0.44
N GLU A 99 -14.83 -5.80 -1.13
CA GLU A 99 -14.10 -6.96 -1.66
C GLU A 99 -13.01 -6.57 -2.65
N TRP A 100 -13.17 -5.47 -3.37
CA TRP A 100 -12.13 -4.97 -4.27
C TRP A 100 -10.87 -4.58 -3.51
N ALA A 101 -11.01 -3.85 -2.41
CA ALA A 101 -9.88 -3.44 -1.57
C ALA A 101 -9.19 -4.65 -0.95
N ILE A 102 -9.96 -5.64 -0.47
CA ILE A 102 -9.43 -6.88 0.08
C ILE A 102 -8.66 -7.67 -0.97
N ALA A 103 -9.23 -7.86 -2.16
CA ALA A 103 -8.57 -8.56 -3.27
C ALA A 103 -7.30 -7.83 -3.73
N TYR A 104 -7.35 -6.49 -3.84
CA TYR A 104 -6.19 -5.68 -4.18
C TYR A 104 -5.03 -5.91 -3.20
N TRP A 105 -5.26 -5.72 -1.90
CA TRP A 105 -4.22 -5.90 -0.90
C TRP A 105 -3.72 -7.35 -0.82
N ALA A 106 -4.60 -8.34 -1.03
CA ALA A 106 -4.19 -9.73 -1.09
C ALA A 106 -3.18 -9.99 -2.21
N THR A 107 -3.38 -9.40 -3.40
CA THR A 107 -2.42 -9.52 -4.52
C THR A 107 -1.10 -8.82 -4.23
N GLN A 108 -1.10 -7.71 -3.49
CA GLN A 108 0.14 -7.00 -3.12
C GLN A 108 0.94 -7.73 -2.03
N CYS A 109 0.32 -8.62 -1.28
CA CYS A 109 0.95 -9.37 -0.19
C CYS A 109 1.66 -10.66 -0.65
N ILE A 110 1.48 -11.06 -1.89
CA ILE A 110 2.12 -12.22 -2.51
C ILE A 110 3.38 -11.80 -3.24
#